data_50f3436d0046067d582495e7a1f375d2
#
_entry.id   50f3436d0046067d582495e7a1f375d2
#
_cell.length_a   1.000
_cell.length_b   1.000
_cell.length_c   1.000
_cell.angle_alpha   90.00
_cell.angle_beta   90.00
_cell.angle_gamma   90.00
#
_symmetry.space_group_name_H-M   'P 1'
#
loop_
_entity.id
_entity.type
_entity.pdbx_description
1 polymer ?
#
loop_
_entity_poly.entity_id
_entity_poly.type
_entity_poly.pdbx_seq_one_letter_code
_entity_poly.pdbx_strand_id
1 'polypeptide(L)'
;GLCAFVVKNINGVLHFLVQAKLECGNLDVFELAPTVQCLTGNIFNGAIKPPFTDYVLNAKPEQVIFDTLQSEEGGRFYHEQNRNMLIVADDDFPTELPATYQWLTLGQINDFLRYNNYLNIQARSLIAAIKYI
;
A
#
# COMPACT_ATOMS: atom_id res chain seq x y z
N GLY A 1 9.87 -3.17 7.09
CA GLY A 1 8.43 -3.02 6.91
C GLY A 1 7.92 -3.59 5.61
N LEU A 2 6.63 -3.80 5.54
CA LEU A 2 5.92 -4.22 4.34
C LEU A 2 5.01 -3.10 3.87
N CYS A 3 5.11 -2.74 2.60
CA CYS A 3 4.26 -1.76 1.95
C CYS A 3 3.80 -2.35 0.60
N ALA A 4 2.50 -2.56 0.43
CA ALA A 4 1.98 -3.20 -0.76
C ALA A 4 0.69 -2.55 -1.25
N PHE A 5 0.59 -2.39 -2.56
CA PHE A 5 -0.67 -2.06 -3.23
C PHE A 5 -1.22 -3.30 -3.92
N VAL A 6 -2.50 -3.54 -3.75
CA VAL A 6 -3.27 -4.43 -4.63
C VAL A 6 -3.87 -3.57 -5.73
N VAL A 7 -3.70 -4.00 -6.97
CA VAL A 7 -4.22 -3.29 -8.14
C VAL A 7 -5.20 -4.17 -8.91
N LYS A 8 -6.11 -3.53 -9.60
CA LYS A 8 -7.13 -4.21 -10.39
C LYS A 8 -7.51 -3.36 -11.60
N ASN A 9 -7.68 -3.99 -12.75
CA ASN A 9 -8.24 -3.32 -13.91
C ASN A 9 -9.76 -3.30 -13.77
N ILE A 10 -10.34 -2.11 -13.74
CA ILE A 10 -11.79 -1.90 -13.67
C ILE A 10 -12.19 -1.09 -14.90
N ASN A 11 -12.97 -1.69 -15.79
CA ASN A 11 -13.43 -1.05 -17.04
C ASN A 11 -12.28 -0.50 -17.90
N GLY A 12 -11.16 -1.20 -17.95
CA GLY A 12 -10.01 -0.82 -18.75
C GLY A 12 -9.07 0.18 -18.07
N VAL A 13 -9.33 0.56 -16.82
CA VAL A 13 -8.50 1.50 -16.08
C VAL A 13 -7.92 0.82 -14.84
N LEU A 14 -6.62 0.97 -14.63
CA LEU A 14 -5.95 0.41 -13.46
C LEU A 14 -6.32 1.19 -12.20
N HIS A 15 -6.79 0.47 -11.21
CA HIS A 15 -7.16 1.01 -9.90
C HIS A 15 -6.24 0.43 -8.82
N PHE A 16 -5.94 1.23 -7.83
CA PHE A 16 -5.15 0.87 -6.66
C PHE A 16 -6.06 0.82 -5.44
N LEU A 17 -5.93 -0.23 -4.65
CA LEU A 17 -6.67 -0.33 -3.40
C LEU A 17 -5.93 0.45 -2.31
N VAL A 18 -6.56 1.49 -1.82
CA VAL A 18 -6.01 2.35 -0.78
C VAL A 18 -6.84 2.27 0.48
N GLN A 19 -6.23 2.59 1.61
CA GLN A 19 -6.92 2.70 2.88
C GLN A 19 -6.82 4.11 3.43
N ALA A 20 -7.88 4.57 4.09
CA ALA A 20 -7.88 5.81 4.84
C ALA A 20 -7.45 5.52 6.28
N LYS A 21 -6.42 6.20 6.74
CA LYS A 21 -5.95 6.13 8.13
C LYS A 21 -6.16 7.47 8.80
N LEU A 22 -6.71 7.41 10.01
CA LEU A 22 -6.77 8.60 10.87
C LEU A 22 -5.46 8.73 11.63
N GLU A 23 -4.83 9.88 11.51
CA GLU A 23 -3.65 10.18 12.33
C GLU A 23 -4.07 10.69 13.70
N CYS A 24 -3.49 10.07 14.75
CA CYS A 24 -3.67 10.53 16.12
C CYS A 24 -3.06 11.92 16.29
N GLY A 25 -3.85 12.88 16.77
CA GLY A 25 -3.39 14.21 17.11
C GLY A 25 -3.70 15.31 16.09
N ASN A 26 -4.15 14.96 14.91
CA ASN A 26 -4.62 15.91 13.92
C ASN A 26 -6.13 15.75 13.74
N LEU A 27 -6.88 16.67 14.30
CA LEU A 27 -8.32 16.74 14.08
C LEU A 27 -8.58 16.96 12.57
N ASP A 28 -9.38 16.08 11.97
CA ASP A 28 -9.85 16.20 10.59
C ASP A 28 -8.84 15.87 9.48
N VAL A 29 -7.69 15.27 9.79
CA VAL A 29 -6.75 14.82 8.76
C VAL A 29 -6.72 13.31 8.70
N PHE A 30 -7.08 12.75 7.54
CA PHE A 30 -6.82 11.35 7.24
C PHE A 30 -5.75 11.25 6.17
N GLU A 31 -4.95 10.19 6.24
CA GLU A 31 -3.97 9.86 5.22
C GLU A 31 -4.45 8.71 4.37
N LEU A 32 -4.15 8.78 3.08
CA LEU A 32 -4.26 7.60 2.23
C LEU A 32 -3.00 6.76 2.36
N ALA A 33 -3.20 5.50 2.62
CA ALA A 33 -2.12 4.53 2.78
C ALA A 33 -2.27 3.40 1.76
N PRO A 34 -1.19 2.64 1.49
CA PRO A 34 -1.26 1.46 0.65
C PRO A 34 -2.25 0.43 1.20
N THR A 35 -2.58 -0.56 0.38
CA THR A 35 -3.47 -1.66 0.79
C THR A 35 -2.97 -2.32 2.07
N VAL A 36 -1.68 -2.60 2.15
CA VAL A 36 -1.03 -3.18 3.34
C VAL A 36 0.19 -2.33 3.69
N GLN A 37 0.24 -1.93 4.94
CA GLN A 37 1.39 -1.24 5.51
C GLN A 37 1.57 -1.68 6.94
N CYS A 38 2.66 -2.40 7.23
CA CYS A 38 2.94 -2.89 8.57
C CYS A 38 4.43 -3.13 8.78
N LEU A 39 4.83 -3.21 10.04
CA LEU A 39 6.17 -3.65 10.40
C LEU A 39 6.25 -5.18 10.27
N THR A 40 7.28 -5.66 9.59
CA THR A 40 7.47 -7.09 9.36
C THR A 40 7.57 -7.87 10.68
N GLY A 41 8.20 -7.28 11.69
CA GLY A 41 8.30 -7.90 13.01
C GLY A 41 6.95 -8.17 13.67
N ASN A 42 5.97 -7.32 13.43
CA ASN A 42 4.63 -7.51 13.97
C ASN A 42 3.91 -8.72 13.37
N ILE A 43 4.21 -9.08 12.14
CA ILE A 43 3.65 -10.25 11.47
C ILE A 43 4.13 -11.53 12.16
N PHE A 44 5.41 -11.59 12.50
CA PHE A 44 6.03 -12.78 13.11
C PHE A 44 5.76 -12.90 14.62
N ASN A 45 5.43 -11.81 15.29
CA ASN A 45 5.21 -11.78 16.74
C ASN A 45 3.76 -12.06 17.15
N GLY A 46 2.90 -12.48 16.23
CA GLY A 46 1.50 -12.80 16.52
C GLY A 46 0.61 -11.57 16.76
N ALA A 47 1.09 -10.37 16.46
CA ALA A 47 0.26 -9.17 16.48
C ALA A 47 -0.86 -9.26 15.43
N ILE A 48 -1.92 -8.48 15.61
CA ILE A 48 -3.03 -8.45 14.65
C ILE A 48 -2.51 -7.92 13.32
N LYS A 49 -2.65 -8.73 12.26
CA LYS A 49 -2.25 -8.34 10.91
C LYS A 49 -3.26 -7.39 10.31
N PRO A 50 -2.80 -6.37 9.54
CA PRO A 50 -3.72 -5.58 8.74
C PRO A 50 -4.52 -6.44 7.75
N PRO A 51 -5.72 -6.00 7.33
CA PRO A 51 -6.45 -6.68 6.27
C PRO A 51 -5.59 -6.86 5.02
N PHE A 52 -5.81 -7.94 4.30
CA PHE A 52 -5.13 -8.30 3.05
C PHE A 52 -3.65 -8.67 3.17
N THR A 53 -3.07 -8.68 4.37
CA THR A 53 -1.66 -9.06 4.57
C THR A 53 -1.37 -10.46 4.05
N ASP A 54 -2.19 -11.43 4.42
CA ASP A 54 -2.01 -12.81 3.96
C ASP A 54 -2.21 -12.94 2.45
N TYR A 55 -3.14 -12.19 1.89
CA TYR A 55 -3.36 -12.17 0.44
C TYR A 55 -2.10 -11.72 -0.30
N VAL A 56 -1.48 -10.65 0.15
CA VAL A 56 -0.26 -10.10 -0.44
C VAL A 56 0.92 -11.06 -0.27
N LEU A 57 1.11 -11.61 0.92
CA LEU A 57 2.24 -12.50 1.21
C LEU A 57 2.12 -13.85 0.49
N ASN A 58 0.90 -14.30 0.22
CA ASN A 58 0.64 -15.57 -0.47
C ASN A 58 0.33 -15.39 -1.96
N ALA A 59 0.56 -14.20 -2.52
CA ALA A 59 0.29 -13.93 -3.92
C ALA A 59 1.08 -14.88 -4.83
N LYS A 60 0.45 -15.34 -5.91
CA LYS A 60 1.07 -16.19 -6.90
C LYS A 60 2.09 -15.39 -7.72
N PRO A 61 3.15 -16.01 -8.24
CA PRO A 61 4.16 -15.30 -9.03
C PRO A 61 3.59 -14.48 -10.18
N GLU A 62 2.54 -14.96 -10.84
CA GLU A 62 1.88 -14.25 -11.93
C GLU A 62 1.13 -12.98 -11.51
N GLN A 63 0.80 -12.86 -10.22
CA GLN A 63 0.17 -11.66 -9.67
C GLN A 63 1.16 -10.58 -9.29
N VAL A 64 2.43 -10.92 -9.10
CA VAL A 64 3.45 -9.99 -8.61
C VAL A 64 4.01 -9.19 -9.77
N ILE A 65 3.65 -7.90 -9.85
CA ILE A 65 4.24 -6.99 -10.84
C ILE A 65 5.58 -6.45 -10.34
N PHE A 66 5.65 -6.20 -9.05
CA PHE A 66 6.78 -5.53 -8.43
C PHE A 66 7.00 -6.07 -7.03
N ASP A 67 8.24 -6.35 -6.68
CA ASP A 67 8.62 -6.81 -5.35
C ASP A 67 10.09 -6.44 -5.11
N THR A 68 10.33 -5.39 -4.36
CA THR A 68 11.69 -4.92 -4.09
C THR A 68 11.91 -4.65 -2.61
N LEU A 69 13.16 -4.79 -2.21
CA LEU A 69 13.63 -4.37 -0.90
C LEU A 69 14.31 -3.01 -1.04
N GLN A 70 13.91 -2.05 -0.23
CA GLN A 70 14.54 -0.76 -0.14
C GLN A 70 15.07 -0.54 1.27
N SER A 71 16.32 -0.10 1.37
CA SER A 71 16.88 0.35 2.64
C SER A 71 16.43 1.79 2.89
N GLU A 72 15.91 2.05 4.07
CA GLU A 72 15.66 3.42 4.49
C GLU A 72 17.00 4.10 4.77
N GLU A 73 17.25 5.22 4.09
CA GLU A 73 18.44 6.02 4.28
C GLU A 73 18.26 6.99 5.44
N GLY A 74 19.22 7.01 6.35
CA GLY A 74 19.25 7.89 7.50
C GLY A 74 19.75 7.18 8.73
N GLY A 75 20.55 7.84 9.56
CA GLY A 75 21.18 7.24 10.73
C GLY A 75 20.23 6.68 11.78
N ARG A 76 18.96 7.02 11.71
CA ARG A 76 17.92 6.55 12.63
C ARG A 76 17.38 5.17 12.25
N PHE A 77 17.49 4.79 10.98
CA PHE A 77 16.89 3.58 10.40
C PHE A 77 17.94 2.67 9.80
N TYR A 78 19.13 2.71 10.35
CA TYR A 78 20.24 1.84 9.94
C TYR A 78 19.81 0.38 10.11
N HIS A 79 19.86 -0.38 9.04
CA HIS A 79 19.39 -1.78 8.90
C HIS A 79 17.88 -1.99 8.77
N GLU A 80 17.05 -0.97 8.75
CA GLU A 80 15.66 -1.16 8.39
C GLU A 80 15.51 -1.28 6.87
N GLN A 81 14.82 -2.33 6.46
CA GLN A 81 14.48 -2.57 5.06
C GLN A 81 12.98 -2.56 4.89
N ASN A 82 12.52 -1.89 3.85
CA ASN A 82 11.13 -1.91 3.44
C ASN A 82 10.96 -2.77 2.20
N ARG A 83 10.06 -3.73 2.27
CA ARG A 83 9.63 -4.50 1.12
C ARG A 83 8.46 -3.78 0.47
N ASN A 84 8.61 -3.43 -0.79
CA ASN A 84 7.59 -2.77 -1.58
C ASN A 84 7.05 -3.74 -2.62
N MET A 85 5.73 -3.91 -2.67
CA MET A 85 5.08 -4.87 -3.55
C MET A 85 3.93 -4.24 -4.30
N LEU A 86 3.74 -4.70 -5.54
CA LEU A 86 2.57 -4.39 -6.36
C LEU A 86 1.96 -5.71 -6.83
N ILE A 87 0.75 -5.98 -6.39
CA ILE A 87 0.06 -7.26 -6.58
C ILE A 87 -1.22 -7.05 -7.39
N VAL A 88 -1.40 -7.80 -8.45
CA VAL A 88 -2.65 -7.80 -9.22
C VAL A 88 -3.68 -8.67 -8.52
N ALA A 89 -4.86 -8.11 -8.26
CA ALA A 89 -5.97 -8.88 -7.71
C ALA A 89 -6.43 -9.94 -8.72
N ASP A 90 -6.66 -11.15 -8.22
CA ASP A 90 -7.26 -12.24 -8.99
C ASP A 90 -8.75 -12.38 -8.66
N ASP A 91 -9.40 -13.40 -9.24
CA ASP A 91 -10.83 -13.63 -9.03
C ASP A 91 -11.17 -14.02 -7.59
N ASP A 92 -10.19 -14.49 -6.81
CA ASP A 92 -10.37 -14.83 -5.41
C ASP A 92 -10.32 -13.61 -4.47
N PHE A 93 -9.96 -12.44 -5.00
CA PHE A 93 -9.93 -11.22 -4.21
C PHE A 93 -11.34 -10.82 -3.78
N PRO A 94 -11.55 -10.45 -2.50
CA PRO A 94 -12.89 -10.12 -2.00
C PRO A 94 -13.54 -8.97 -2.78
N THR A 95 -14.82 -9.11 -3.09
CA THR A 95 -15.62 -8.05 -3.70
C THR A 95 -16.11 -7.04 -2.67
N GLU A 96 -16.34 -7.49 -1.44
CA GLU A 96 -16.67 -6.62 -0.32
C GLU A 96 -15.40 -6.18 0.39
N LEU A 97 -15.26 -4.87 0.58
CA LEU A 97 -14.10 -4.27 1.21
C LEU A 97 -14.47 -3.71 2.58
N PRO A 98 -13.52 -3.71 3.54
CA PRO A 98 -13.71 -2.94 4.76
C PRO A 98 -14.02 -1.47 4.44
N ALA A 99 -14.78 -0.80 5.31
CA ALA A 99 -15.31 0.54 5.05
C ALA A 99 -14.22 1.60 4.79
N THR A 100 -12.99 1.38 5.27
CA THR A 100 -11.87 2.30 5.12
C THR A 100 -11.09 2.10 3.82
N TYR A 101 -11.44 1.11 3.00
CA TYR A 101 -10.75 0.79 1.75
C TYR A 101 -11.53 1.26 0.55
N GLN A 102 -10.82 1.72 -0.46
CA GLN A 102 -11.42 2.16 -1.73
C GLN A 102 -10.48 1.98 -2.90
N TRP A 103 -11.05 1.63 -4.06
CA TRP A 103 -10.33 1.60 -5.32
C TRP A 103 -10.20 3.01 -5.89
N LEU A 104 -8.98 3.46 -6.14
CA LEU A 104 -8.69 4.75 -6.76
C LEU A 104 -7.80 4.57 -8.00
N THR A 105 -8.03 5.40 -9.01
CA THR A 105 -7.12 5.50 -10.14
C THR A 105 -5.84 6.24 -9.77
N LEU A 106 -4.79 6.07 -10.54
CA LEU A 106 -3.55 6.82 -10.33
C LEU A 106 -3.79 8.33 -10.42
N GLY A 107 -4.66 8.78 -11.32
CA GLY A 107 -5.04 10.18 -11.44
C GLY A 107 -5.67 10.72 -10.15
N GLN A 108 -6.60 9.96 -9.56
CA GLN A 108 -7.21 10.33 -8.28
C GLN A 108 -6.19 10.40 -7.15
N ILE A 109 -5.28 9.43 -7.08
CA ILE A 109 -4.20 9.42 -6.09
C ILE A 109 -3.29 10.65 -6.26
N ASN A 110 -2.92 10.98 -7.50
CA ASN A 110 -2.10 12.16 -7.79
C ASN A 110 -2.79 13.47 -7.40
N ASP A 111 -4.10 13.54 -7.52
CA ASP A 111 -4.86 14.70 -7.07
C ASP A 111 -4.75 14.88 -5.55
N PHE A 112 -4.83 13.79 -4.78
CA PHE A 112 -4.59 13.86 -3.34
C PHE A 112 -3.17 14.34 -3.01
N LEU A 113 -2.18 13.90 -3.75
CA LEU A 113 -0.79 14.37 -3.58
C LEU A 113 -0.64 15.86 -3.86
N ARG A 114 -1.32 16.34 -4.89
CA ARG A 114 -1.22 17.74 -5.34
C ARG A 114 -1.83 18.71 -4.34
N TYR A 115 -2.96 18.35 -3.75
CA TYR A 115 -3.77 19.33 -3.01
C TYR A 115 -3.47 19.39 -1.53
N ASN A 116 -3.09 18.30 -0.85
CA ASN A 116 -2.99 18.35 0.62
C ASN A 116 -2.00 17.38 1.28
N ASN A 117 -1.10 16.78 0.54
CA ASN A 117 -0.17 15.80 1.13
C ASN A 117 -0.87 14.63 1.86
N TYR A 118 -2.03 14.21 1.39
CA TYR A 118 -2.81 13.16 2.04
C TYR A 118 -2.22 11.75 1.90
N LEU A 119 -1.20 11.59 1.09
CA LEU A 119 -0.53 10.31 0.95
C LEU A 119 0.63 10.21 1.93
N ASN A 120 0.76 9.09 2.62
CA ASN A 120 1.89 8.89 3.49
C ASN A 120 3.19 8.68 2.68
N ILE A 121 4.34 8.81 3.36
CA ILE A 121 5.66 8.80 2.72
C ILE A 121 5.92 7.48 1.99
N GLN A 122 5.54 6.36 2.59
CA GLN A 122 5.77 5.04 2.00
C GLN A 122 4.93 4.83 0.74
N ALA A 123 3.69 5.28 0.74
CA ALA A 123 2.84 5.24 -0.44
C ALA A 123 3.40 6.10 -1.58
N ARG A 124 3.94 7.27 -1.26
CA ARG A 124 4.59 8.14 -2.25
C ARG A 124 5.79 7.49 -2.91
N SER A 125 6.63 6.84 -2.11
CA SER A 125 7.82 6.15 -2.60
C SER A 125 7.44 5.01 -3.54
N LEU A 126 6.44 4.22 -3.18
CA LEU A 126 5.96 3.12 -4.02
C LEU A 126 5.35 3.63 -5.34
N ILE A 127 4.54 4.67 -5.29
CA ILE A 127 3.96 5.27 -6.50
C ILE A 127 5.03 5.86 -7.40
N ALA A 128 6.04 6.51 -6.83
CA ALA A 128 7.15 7.02 -7.61
C ALA A 128 7.88 5.90 -8.36
N ALA A 129 8.08 4.74 -7.72
CA ALA A 129 8.66 3.57 -8.36
C ALA A 129 7.79 3.04 -9.50
N ILE A 130 6.47 3.04 -9.35
CA ILE A 130 5.52 2.57 -10.36
C ILE A 130 5.60 3.39 -11.66
N LYS A 131 5.87 4.68 -11.58
CA LYS A 131 5.98 5.55 -12.77
C LYS A 131 7.10 5.16 -13.72
N TYR A 132 8.03 4.33 -13.30
CA TYR A 132 9.16 3.88 -14.11
C TYR A 132 8.99 2.45 -14.65
N ILE A 133 7.85 1.83 -14.43
CA ILE A 133 7.55 0.48 -14.93
C ILE A 133 6.89 0.53 -16.32
#